data_c60c593a52b49cc80c250f6003e581e1
#
_entry.id   c60c593a52b49cc80c250f6003e581e1
#
_cell.length_a   1.000
_cell.length_b   1.000
_cell.length_c   1.000
_cell.angle_alpha   90.00
_cell.angle_beta   90.00
_cell.angle_gamma   90.00
#
_symmetry.space_group_name_H-M   'P 1'
#
loop_
_entity.id
_entity.type
_entity.pdbx_description
1 polymer ?
#
loop_
_entity_poly.entity_id
_entity_poly.type
_entity_poly.pdbx_seq_one_letter_code
_entity_poly.pdbx_strand_id
1 'polypeptide(L)'
;MALLAESINIKVEQTTKLELQAKNIRSGTLIGFPFYGRQLGKRGISEELQHCMQLAPVFLYQVERSFVDPNYALNIGVRGLIYRDEQLDRVLNAIKAMMAGELYYPRAIMSELVDEVLQQRFNQGFDPEALSAIQLLTKQEKKIIQLVADGSRNKEVAMALNISAHTVKAHLSSIFRKTKSRNRVELLRWIQQSSPSRTTYPADSIDV
;
A
#
# COMPACT_ATOMS: atom_id res chain seq x y z
N MET A 1 16.08 19.77 -15.84
CA MET A 1 15.28 19.40 -14.63
C MET A 1 14.97 20.63 -13.76
N ALA A 2 15.96 21.47 -13.36
CA ALA A 2 15.68 22.62 -12.48
C ALA A 2 14.67 23.63 -13.08
N LEU A 3 14.84 24.07 -14.33
CA LEU A 3 13.91 24.97 -15.03
C LEU A 3 12.48 24.44 -15.17
N LEU A 4 12.32 23.10 -15.20
CA LEU A 4 11.01 22.43 -15.30
C LEU A 4 10.27 22.40 -13.98
N ALA A 5 10.99 22.27 -12.89
CA ALA A 5 10.40 22.22 -11.56
C ALA A 5 9.88 23.61 -11.11
N GLU A 6 10.51 24.69 -11.55
CA GLU A 6 10.00 26.04 -11.30
C GLU A 6 8.62 26.27 -11.90
N SER A 7 8.33 25.69 -13.07
CA SER A 7 7.02 25.79 -13.72
C SER A 7 5.87 25.11 -12.95
N ILE A 8 6.19 24.20 -12.04
CA ILE A 8 5.22 23.44 -11.24
C ILE A 8 5.33 23.72 -9.74
N ASN A 9 6.03 24.79 -9.37
CA ASN A 9 6.24 25.24 -7.99
C ASN A 9 6.90 24.17 -7.07
N ILE A 10 7.80 23.37 -7.63
CA ILE A 10 8.58 22.36 -6.89
C ILE A 10 10.02 22.88 -6.75
N LYS A 11 10.51 22.93 -5.51
CA LYS A 11 11.92 23.23 -5.24
C LYS A 11 12.79 22.03 -5.60
N VAL A 12 13.70 22.19 -6.55
CA VAL A 12 14.69 21.17 -6.93
C VAL A 12 16.04 21.55 -6.40
N GLU A 13 16.67 20.63 -5.70
CA GLU A 13 18.06 20.76 -5.29
C GLU A 13 18.86 19.61 -5.91
N GLN A 14 19.97 19.95 -6.55
CA GLN A 14 20.95 18.96 -6.99
C GLN A 14 21.93 18.74 -5.85
N THR A 15 22.14 17.48 -5.47
CA THR A 15 22.99 17.15 -4.31
C THR A 15 23.91 15.98 -4.63
N THR A 16 25.04 15.93 -3.96
CA THR A 16 25.97 14.80 -4.02
C THR A 16 25.63 13.76 -2.94
N LYS A 17 26.20 12.55 -3.07
CA LYS A 17 26.03 11.47 -2.07
C LYS A 17 26.42 11.92 -0.66
N LEU A 18 27.54 12.65 -0.52
CA LEU A 18 28.05 13.14 0.77
C LEU A 18 27.11 14.17 1.41
N GLU A 19 26.57 15.07 0.60
CA GLU A 19 25.61 16.08 1.07
C GLU A 19 24.28 15.47 1.44
N LEU A 20 23.84 14.43 0.73
CA LEU A 20 22.61 13.71 1.04
C LEU A 20 22.66 13.02 2.41
N GLN A 21 23.84 12.48 2.78
CA GLN A 21 24.06 11.86 4.08
C GLN A 21 24.04 12.87 5.25
N ALA A 22 24.41 14.12 4.98
CA ALA A 22 24.46 15.19 5.97
C ALA A 22 23.14 15.95 6.12
N LYS A 23 22.21 15.82 5.19
CA LYS A 23 20.93 16.56 5.19
C LYS A 23 19.83 15.82 5.95
N ASN A 24 19.16 16.56 6.85
CA ASN A 24 17.86 16.16 7.35
C ASN A 24 16.83 16.28 6.22
N ILE A 25 16.40 15.14 5.67
CA ILE A 25 15.42 15.09 4.60
C ILE A 25 14.05 15.42 5.18
N ARG A 26 13.41 16.43 4.60
CA ARG A 26 12.07 16.88 5.03
C ARG A 26 10.99 15.92 4.55
N SER A 27 9.91 15.84 5.30
CA SER A 27 8.68 15.16 4.84
C SER A 27 8.23 15.75 3.50
N GLY A 28 7.79 14.88 2.57
CA GLY A 28 7.39 15.29 1.23
C GLY A 28 8.53 15.42 0.22
N THR A 29 9.78 15.02 0.58
CA THR A 29 10.90 14.97 -0.37
C THR A 29 10.76 13.74 -1.29
N LEU A 30 11.03 13.94 -2.59
CA LEU A 30 11.13 12.89 -3.59
C LEU A 30 12.55 12.94 -4.19
N ILE A 31 13.27 11.82 -4.21
CA ILE A 31 14.64 11.73 -4.74
C ILE A 31 14.61 11.23 -6.17
N GLY A 32 15.11 12.04 -7.11
CA GLY A 32 15.39 11.60 -8.47
C GLY A 32 16.79 11.02 -8.56
N PHE A 33 16.91 9.72 -8.87
CA PHE A 33 18.18 9.03 -9.03
C PHE A 33 18.51 8.86 -10.52
N PRO A 34 19.65 9.36 -11.03
CA PRO A 34 20.05 9.21 -12.43
C PRO A 34 20.45 7.76 -12.70
N PHE A 35 19.82 7.15 -13.71
CA PHE A 35 20.02 5.74 -14.02
C PHE A 35 20.35 5.51 -15.49
N TYR A 36 21.53 5.92 -15.91
CA TYR A 36 22.03 5.73 -17.27
C TYR A 36 23.20 4.75 -17.29
N GLY A 37 23.28 3.92 -18.34
CA GLY A 37 24.38 2.98 -18.54
C GLY A 37 24.49 1.85 -17.53
N ARG A 38 23.46 1.59 -16.73
CA ARG A 38 23.42 0.55 -15.69
C ARG A 38 22.23 -0.40 -15.96
N GLN A 39 22.40 -1.68 -15.61
CA GLN A 39 21.30 -2.65 -15.62
C GLN A 39 20.75 -2.83 -14.20
N LEU A 40 19.43 -2.71 -14.07
CA LEU A 40 18.72 -3.04 -12.83
C LEU A 40 18.13 -4.45 -12.96
N GLY A 41 18.41 -5.32 -12.00
CA GLY A 41 17.82 -6.66 -11.91
C GLY A 41 18.81 -7.81 -11.98
N LYS A 42 19.87 -7.74 -12.81
CA LYS A 42 20.84 -8.86 -12.95
C LYS A 42 21.98 -8.86 -11.92
N ARG A 43 22.30 -7.71 -11.31
CA ARG A 43 23.40 -7.54 -10.34
C ARG A 43 22.94 -6.98 -8.99
N GLY A 44 21.64 -6.96 -8.73
CA GLY A 44 21.09 -6.36 -7.51
C GLY A 44 20.97 -4.83 -7.60
N ILE A 45 20.69 -4.22 -6.47
CA ILE A 45 20.52 -2.77 -6.28
C ILE A 45 21.88 -2.20 -5.87
N SER A 46 22.30 -1.08 -6.47
CA SER A 46 23.52 -0.40 -6.03
C SER A 46 23.36 0.14 -4.60
N GLU A 47 24.43 0.13 -3.81
CA GLU A 47 24.43 0.67 -2.44
C GLU A 47 23.93 2.12 -2.38
N GLU A 48 24.26 2.89 -3.42
CA GLU A 48 23.82 4.29 -3.53
C GLU A 48 22.31 4.41 -3.68
N LEU A 49 21.69 3.60 -4.56
CA LEU A 49 20.27 3.58 -4.74
C LEU A 49 19.56 3.07 -3.48
N GLN A 50 20.07 2.01 -2.88
CA GLN A 50 19.55 1.47 -1.63
C GLN A 50 19.57 2.50 -0.51
N HIS A 51 20.67 3.24 -0.39
CA HIS A 51 20.78 4.33 0.59
C HIS A 51 19.76 5.44 0.33
N CYS A 52 19.60 5.90 -0.92
CA CYS A 52 18.57 6.88 -1.27
C CYS A 52 17.16 6.42 -0.89
N MET A 53 16.84 5.14 -1.13
CA MET A 53 15.53 4.55 -0.83
C MET A 53 15.25 4.45 0.68
N GLN A 54 16.27 4.40 1.53
CA GLN A 54 16.11 4.46 2.99
C GLN A 54 15.78 5.87 3.49
N LEU A 55 16.15 6.90 2.73
CA LEU A 55 15.99 8.30 3.13
C LEU A 55 14.67 8.91 2.70
N ALA A 56 14.20 8.61 1.49
CA ALA A 56 12.95 9.13 0.95
C ALA A 56 12.47 8.28 -0.25
N PRO A 57 11.22 8.46 -0.71
CA PRO A 57 10.75 7.88 -1.96
C PRO A 57 11.65 8.24 -3.14
N VAL A 58 11.99 7.24 -3.98
CA VAL A 58 12.93 7.39 -5.10
C VAL A 58 12.23 7.10 -6.42
N PHE A 59 12.55 7.87 -7.45
CA PHE A 59 12.27 7.53 -8.84
C PHE A 59 13.56 7.50 -9.65
N LEU A 60 13.57 6.70 -10.72
CA LEU A 60 14.71 6.65 -11.64
C LEU A 60 14.45 7.55 -12.85
N TYR A 61 15.45 8.33 -13.27
CA TYR A 61 15.35 9.14 -14.47
C TYR A 61 16.54 8.88 -15.41
N GLN A 62 16.42 9.30 -16.68
CA GLN A 62 17.32 8.94 -17.77
C GLN A 62 17.47 7.42 -17.98
N VAL A 63 16.40 6.70 -17.72
CA VAL A 63 16.36 5.25 -17.87
C VAL A 63 16.32 4.87 -19.34
N GLU A 64 17.13 3.90 -19.74
CA GLU A 64 17.02 3.24 -21.03
C GLU A 64 16.11 2.01 -20.93
N ARG A 65 15.12 1.88 -21.84
CA ARG A 65 14.06 0.85 -21.75
C ARG A 65 14.60 -0.57 -21.69
N SER A 66 15.75 -0.84 -22.35
CA SER A 66 16.38 -2.15 -22.37
C SER A 66 17.18 -2.51 -21.11
N PHE A 67 17.46 -1.53 -20.24
CA PHE A 67 18.35 -1.73 -19.09
C PHE A 67 17.62 -1.86 -17.74
N VAL A 68 16.33 -1.55 -17.71
CA VAL A 68 15.53 -1.64 -16.49
C VAL A 68 14.28 -2.47 -16.76
N ASP A 69 14.10 -3.51 -15.97
CA ASP A 69 12.83 -4.21 -15.87
C ASP A 69 11.89 -3.40 -14.97
N PRO A 70 10.77 -2.87 -15.50
CA PRO A 70 9.84 -2.08 -14.73
C PRO A 70 9.21 -2.86 -13.55
N ASN A 71 8.95 -4.16 -13.72
CA ASN A 71 8.40 -5.01 -12.66
C ASN A 71 9.41 -5.14 -11.51
N TYR A 72 10.69 -5.34 -11.83
CA TYR A 72 11.72 -5.39 -10.81
C TYR A 72 11.86 -4.05 -10.08
N ALA A 73 11.87 -2.93 -10.81
CA ALA A 73 11.95 -1.58 -10.22
C ALA A 73 10.78 -1.31 -9.25
N LEU A 74 9.58 -1.71 -9.66
CA LEU A 74 8.37 -1.59 -8.84
C LEU A 74 8.46 -2.44 -7.56
N ASN A 75 8.90 -3.69 -7.69
CA ASN A 75 9.01 -4.64 -6.57
C ASN A 75 10.05 -4.22 -5.52
N ILE A 76 11.11 -3.54 -5.92
CA ILE A 76 12.09 -2.99 -4.97
C ILE A 76 11.63 -1.67 -4.33
N GLY A 77 10.48 -1.10 -4.72
CA GLY A 77 9.90 0.10 -4.13
C GLY A 77 10.25 1.42 -4.82
N VAL A 78 10.78 1.39 -6.04
CA VAL A 78 10.96 2.60 -6.86
C VAL A 78 9.59 3.17 -7.22
N ARG A 79 9.42 4.49 -7.10
CA ARG A 79 8.12 5.16 -7.31
C ARG A 79 7.74 5.33 -8.77
N GLY A 80 8.71 5.37 -9.65
CA GLY A 80 8.45 5.50 -11.08
C GLY A 80 9.71 5.52 -11.92
N LEU A 81 9.51 5.36 -13.23
CA LEU A 81 10.57 5.38 -14.23
C LEU A 81 10.32 6.51 -15.22
N ILE A 82 11.30 7.40 -15.38
CA ILE A 82 11.31 8.44 -16.43
C ILE A 82 12.35 8.03 -17.46
N TYR A 83 11.89 7.67 -18.63
CA TYR A 83 12.75 7.24 -19.71
C TYR A 83 13.47 8.42 -20.36
N ARG A 84 14.64 8.14 -20.93
CA ARG A 84 15.48 9.15 -21.59
C ARG A 84 14.79 9.81 -22.79
N ASP A 85 13.95 9.05 -23.47
CA ASP A 85 13.17 9.45 -24.65
C ASP A 85 11.79 10.03 -24.28
N GLU A 86 11.49 10.27 -22.99
CA GLU A 86 10.19 10.74 -22.54
C GLU A 86 9.99 12.22 -22.92
N GLN A 87 8.79 12.53 -23.40
CA GLN A 87 8.39 13.91 -23.70
C GLN A 87 8.27 14.75 -22.43
N LEU A 88 8.58 16.03 -22.54
CA LEU A 88 8.63 16.96 -21.41
C LEU A 88 7.34 17.00 -20.58
N ASP A 89 6.19 17.06 -21.25
CA ASP A 89 4.88 17.11 -20.58
C ASP A 89 4.62 15.84 -19.75
N ARG A 90 5.08 14.71 -20.23
CA ARG A 90 4.99 13.44 -19.50
C ARG A 90 5.90 13.42 -18.29
N VAL A 91 7.12 13.96 -18.41
CA VAL A 91 8.05 14.11 -17.29
C VAL A 91 7.45 14.98 -16.18
N LEU A 92 6.81 16.11 -16.55
CA LEU A 92 6.14 16.99 -15.59
C LEU A 92 4.98 16.29 -14.87
N ASN A 93 4.16 15.56 -15.63
CA ASN A 93 3.04 14.80 -15.07
C ASN A 93 3.53 13.67 -14.16
N ALA A 94 4.61 12.98 -14.53
CA ALA A 94 5.24 11.95 -13.73
C ALA A 94 5.71 12.49 -12.37
N ILE A 95 6.40 13.63 -12.37
CA ILE A 95 6.90 14.25 -11.14
C ILE A 95 5.72 14.69 -10.26
N LYS A 96 4.67 15.31 -10.83
CA LYS A 96 3.48 15.71 -10.07
C LYS A 96 2.78 14.52 -9.42
N ALA A 97 2.56 13.44 -10.18
CA ALA A 97 1.94 12.21 -9.68
C ALA A 97 2.77 11.60 -8.53
N MET A 98 4.08 11.48 -8.71
CA MET A 98 4.96 10.92 -7.69
C MET A 98 5.08 11.81 -6.44
N MET A 99 5.03 13.12 -6.58
CA MET A 99 4.98 14.07 -5.45
C MET A 99 3.64 13.99 -4.70
N ALA A 100 2.55 13.64 -5.38
CA ALA A 100 1.26 13.32 -4.75
C ALA A 100 1.22 11.94 -4.09
N GLY A 101 2.34 11.17 -4.12
CA GLY A 101 2.43 9.83 -3.55
C GLY A 101 1.98 8.71 -4.48
N GLU A 102 1.64 9.00 -5.73
CA GLU A 102 1.25 8.02 -6.73
C GLU A 102 2.48 7.30 -7.32
N LEU A 103 2.24 6.14 -7.94
CA LEU A 103 3.24 5.42 -8.74
C LEU A 103 3.16 5.89 -10.19
N TYR A 104 4.32 5.97 -10.86
CA TYR A 104 4.38 6.33 -12.27
C TYR A 104 5.08 5.25 -13.09
N TYR A 105 4.28 4.38 -13.69
CA TYR A 105 4.71 3.25 -14.51
C TYR A 105 3.85 3.13 -15.77
N PRO A 106 4.32 2.43 -16.82
CA PRO A 106 3.48 2.07 -17.95
C PRO A 106 2.20 1.35 -17.50
N ARG A 107 1.07 1.70 -18.11
CA ARG A 107 -0.24 1.13 -17.72
C ARG A 107 -0.26 -0.40 -17.74
N ALA A 108 0.45 -1.03 -18.68
CA ALA A 108 0.55 -2.49 -18.75
C ALA A 108 1.15 -3.08 -17.48
N ILE A 109 2.23 -2.50 -16.96
CA ILE A 109 2.90 -2.93 -15.73
C ILE A 109 1.96 -2.79 -14.51
N MET A 110 1.22 -1.68 -14.44
CA MET A 110 0.25 -1.49 -13.37
C MET A 110 -0.91 -2.51 -13.45
N SER A 111 -1.34 -2.88 -14.65
CA SER A 111 -2.37 -3.90 -14.84
C SER A 111 -1.87 -5.28 -14.42
N GLU A 112 -0.66 -5.67 -14.82
CA GLU A 112 -0.03 -6.92 -14.39
C GLU A 112 0.10 -7.01 -12.86
N LEU A 113 0.54 -5.94 -12.21
CA LEU A 113 0.62 -5.89 -10.75
C LEU A 113 -0.74 -6.08 -10.08
N VAL A 114 -1.78 -5.41 -10.60
CA VAL A 114 -3.14 -5.56 -10.06
C VAL A 114 -3.63 -6.99 -10.24
N ASP A 115 -3.41 -7.60 -11.42
CA ASP A 115 -3.80 -8.98 -11.68
C ASP A 115 -3.03 -9.96 -10.78
N GLU A 116 -1.72 -9.74 -10.57
CA GLU A 116 -0.91 -10.55 -9.66
C GLU A 116 -1.40 -10.45 -8.22
N VAL A 117 -1.68 -9.24 -7.72
CA VAL A 117 -2.25 -9.02 -6.38
C VAL A 117 -3.62 -9.68 -6.24
N LEU A 118 -4.47 -9.61 -7.26
CA LEU A 118 -5.76 -10.27 -7.26
C LEU A 118 -5.60 -11.79 -7.26
N GLN A 119 -4.71 -12.35 -8.07
CA GLN A 119 -4.40 -13.79 -8.08
C GLN A 119 -3.82 -14.26 -6.75
N GLN A 120 -2.89 -13.52 -6.15
CA GLN A 120 -2.37 -13.84 -4.82
C GLN A 120 -3.47 -13.86 -3.76
N ARG A 121 -4.41 -12.91 -3.81
CA ARG A 121 -5.58 -12.90 -2.93
C ARG A 121 -6.50 -14.09 -3.18
N PHE A 122 -6.72 -14.48 -4.42
CA PHE A 122 -7.46 -15.70 -4.77
C PHE A 122 -6.77 -16.97 -4.27
N ASN A 123 -5.44 -17.07 -4.45
CA ASN A 123 -4.65 -18.23 -4.03
C ASN A 123 -4.45 -18.31 -2.50
N GLN A 124 -4.54 -17.19 -1.78
CA GLN A 124 -4.51 -17.13 -0.31
C GLN A 124 -5.86 -17.47 0.34
N GLY A 125 -6.81 -18.03 -0.43
CA GLY A 125 -8.09 -18.45 0.10
C GLY A 125 -9.08 -17.31 0.29
N PHE A 126 -9.07 -16.35 -0.62
CA PHE A 126 -10.14 -15.38 -0.73
C PHE A 126 -11.39 -16.14 -1.17
N ASP A 127 -12.13 -16.65 -0.18
CA ASP A 127 -13.37 -17.38 -0.41
C ASP A 127 -14.42 -16.40 -0.95
N PRO A 128 -14.91 -16.55 -2.20
CA PRO A 128 -16.00 -15.75 -2.74
C PRO A 128 -17.24 -15.79 -1.83
N GLU A 129 -17.41 -16.89 -1.08
CA GLU A 129 -18.46 -17.03 -0.08
C GLU A 129 -18.22 -16.11 1.13
N ALA A 130 -16.94 -15.88 1.53
CA ALA A 130 -16.62 -14.97 2.62
C ALA A 130 -16.96 -13.51 2.28
N LEU A 131 -16.69 -13.08 1.03
CA LEU A 131 -17.12 -11.75 0.56
C LEU A 131 -18.64 -11.60 0.56
N SER A 132 -19.34 -12.59 0.06
CA SER A 132 -20.80 -12.64 0.08
C SER A 132 -21.31 -12.57 1.52
N ALA A 133 -20.71 -13.32 2.44
CA ALA A 133 -21.06 -13.30 3.86
C ALA A 133 -20.86 -11.91 4.49
N ILE A 134 -19.74 -11.22 4.18
CA ILE A 134 -19.46 -9.85 4.67
C ILE A 134 -20.52 -8.85 4.19
N GLN A 135 -21.00 -8.99 2.95
CA GLN A 135 -22.07 -8.14 2.41
C GLN A 135 -23.42 -8.38 3.07
N LEU A 136 -23.68 -9.60 3.50
CA LEU A 136 -24.92 -9.99 4.20
C LEU A 136 -24.95 -9.53 5.67
N LEU A 137 -23.81 -9.12 6.24
CA LEU A 137 -23.74 -8.64 7.63
C LEU A 137 -24.29 -7.22 7.75
N THR A 138 -25.18 -7.03 8.71
CA THR A 138 -25.69 -5.71 9.09
C THR A 138 -24.60 -4.85 9.76
N LYS A 139 -24.80 -3.53 9.83
CA LYS A 139 -23.88 -2.61 10.54
C LYS A 139 -23.68 -3.03 12.00
N GLN A 140 -24.74 -3.51 12.67
CA GLN A 140 -24.66 -3.97 14.07
C GLN A 140 -23.85 -5.27 14.19
N GLU A 141 -24.07 -6.22 13.29
CA GLU A 141 -23.32 -7.48 13.27
C GLU A 141 -21.82 -7.26 12.99
N LYS A 142 -21.48 -6.31 12.11
CA LYS A 142 -20.07 -5.92 11.86
C LYS A 142 -19.40 -5.35 13.13
N LYS A 143 -20.10 -4.50 13.90
CA LYS A 143 -19.59 -3.99 15.19
C LYS A 143 -19.39 -5.13 16.20
N ILE A 144 -20.32 -6.06 16.29
CA ILE A 144 -20.20 -7.23 17.18
C ILE A 144 -19.01 -8.10 16.78
N ILE A 145 -18.82 -8.37 15.50
CA ILE A 145 -17.68 -9.13 14.99
C ILE A 145 -16.37 -8.47 15.38
N GLN A 146 -16.26 -7.15 15.28
CA GLN A 146 -15.05 -6.42 15.65
C GLN A 146 -14.72 -6.58 17.14
N LEU A 147 -15.69 -6.38 18.03
CA LEU A 147 -15.51 -6.58 19.47
C LEU A 147 -15.16 -8.03 19.82
N VAL A 148 -15.75 -8.99 19.10
CA VAL A 148 -15.43 -10.42 19.26
C VAL A 148 -14.01 -10.74 18.79
N ALA A 149 -13.54 -10.12 17.71
CA ALA A 149 -12.18 -10.24 17.23
C ALA A 149 -11.15 -9.68 18.23
N ASP A 150 -11.50 -8.59 18.91
CA ASP A 150 -10.70 -7.98 19.99
C ASP A 150 -10.73 -8.80 21.30
N GLY A 151 -11.40 -9.97 21.31
CA GLY A 151 -11.44 -10.89 22.45
C GLY A 151 -12.58 -10.65 23.44
N SER A 152 -13.44 -9.64 23.25
CA SER A 152 -14.51 -9.27 24.20
C SER A 152 -15.52 -10.39 24.43
N ARG A 153 -15.87 -10.63 25.67
CA ARG A 153 -16.94 -11.58 26.04
C ARG A 153 -18.31 -10.99 25.77
N ASN A 154 -19.35 -11.81 25.66
CA ASN A 154 -20.70 -11.36 25.35
C ASN A 154 -21.25 -10.28 26.30
N LYS A 155 -20.85 -10.31 27.58
CA LYS A 155 -21.21 -9.27 28.56
C LYS A 155 -20.55 -7.93 28.24
N GLU A 156 -19.29 -7.94 27.81
CA GLU A 156 -18.51 -6.77 27.44
C GLU A 156 -19.02 -6.16 26.13
N VAL A 157 -19.33 -7.01 25.15
CA VAL A 157 -20.00 -6.60 23.90
C VAL A 157 -21.36 -5.96 24.19
N ALA A 158 -22.13 -6.54 25.10
CA ALA A 158 -23.44 -6.02 25.52
C ALA A 158 -23.32 -4.62 26.13
N MET A 159 -22.34 -4.42 27.01
CA MET A 159 -22.05 -3.11 27.63
C MET A 159 -21.58 -2.10 26.59
N ALA A 160 -20.63 -2.46 25.72
CA ALA A 160 -20.08 -1.57 24.69
C ALA A 160 -21.13 -1.09 23.67
N LEU A 161 -22.14 -1.92 23.38
CA LEU A 161 -23.20 -1.61 22.42
C LEU A 161 -24.53 -1.19 23.06
N ASN A 162 -24.57 -1.10 24.40
CA ASN A 162 -25.75 -0.76 25.19
C ASN A 162 -26.98 -1.64 24.85
N ILE A 163 -26.78 -2.95 24.79
CA ILE A 163 -27.80 -3.98 24.52
C ILE A 163 -27.71 -5.11 25.55
N SER A 164 -28.71 -6.00 25.60
CA SER A 164 -28.67 -7.15 26.50
C SER A 164 -27.68 -8.23 26.02
N ALA A 165 -27.11 -9.00 26.97
CA ALA A 165 -26.27 -10.17 26.61
C ALA A 165 -27.09 -11.23 25.84
N HIS A 166 -28.41 -11.29 26.04
CA HIS A 166 -29.30 -12.12 25.25
C HIS A 166 -29.38 -11.67 23.80
N THR A 167 -29.46 -10.35 23.57
CA THR A 167 -29.47 -9.75 22.23
C THR A 167 -28.13 -10.01 21.51
N VAL A 168 -27.00 -9.93 22.22
CA VAL A 168 -25.69 -10.30 21.67
C VAL A 168 -25.67 -11.77 21.22
N LYS A 169 -26.22 -12.70 22.00
CA LYS A 169 -26.33 -14.11 21.63
C LYS A 169 -27.17 -14.30 20.35
N ALA A 170 -28.29 -13.57 20.24
CA ALA A 170 -29.14 -13.63 19.05
C ALA A 170 -28.41 -13.14 17.79
N HIS A 171 -27.66 -12.01 17.92
CA HIS A 171 -26.82 -11.52 16.83
C HIS A 171 -25.71 -12.51 16.46
N LEU A 172 -25.02 -13.11 17.45
CA LEU A 172 -24.00 -14.10 17.20
C LEU A 172 -24.56 -15.33 16.46
N SER A 173 -25.75 -15.79 16.82
CA SER A 173 -26.42 -16.90 16.09
C SER A 173 -26.69 -16.53 14.62
N SER A 174 -27.12 -15.30 14.36
CA SER A 174 -27.30 -14.78 13.01
C SER A 174 -25.97 -14.68 12.25
N ILE A 175 -24.91 -14.16 12.91
CA ILE A 175 -23.55 -14.07 12.38
C ILE A 175 -23.03 -15.47 12.02
N PHE A 176 -23.12 -16.44 12.92
CA PHE A 176 -22.67 -17.81 12.68
C PHE A 176 -23.35 -18.43 11.44
N ARG A 177 -24.64 -18.20 11.28
CA ARG A 177 -25.37 -18.69 10.10
C ARG A 177 -24.89 -18.02 8.81
N LYS A 178 -24.65 -16.69 8.82
CA LYS A 178 -24.20 -15.92 7.66
C LYS A 178 -22.75 -16.23 7.27
N THR A 179 -21.87 -16.46 8.25
CA THR A 179 -20.46 -16.79 8.05
C THR A 179 -20.20 -18.30 7.95
N LYS A 180 -21.24 -19.12 8.03
CA LYS A 180 -21.16 -20.60 8.08
C LYS A 180 -20.26 -21.13 9.20
N SER A 181 -20.04 -20.34 10.26
CA SER A 181 -19.25 -20.74 11.43
C SER A 181 -20.14 -21.48 12.43
N ARG A 182 -19.65 -22.54 13.02
CA ARG A 182 -20.38 -23.36 14.01
C ARG A 182 -20.25 -22.85 15.43
N ASN A 183 -19.16 -22.14 15.70
CA ASN A 183 -18.80 -21.66 17.04
C ASN A 183 -17.91 -20.41 16.96
N ARG A 184 -17.60 -19.82 18.11
CA ARG A 184 -16.76 -18.62 18.23
C ARG A 184 -15.35 -18.82 17.68
N VAL A 185 -14.76 -20.00 17.84
CA VAL A 185 -13.40 -20.29 17.36
C VAL A 185 -13.37 -20.29 15.83
N GLU A 186 -14.37 -20.93 15.21
CA GLU A 186 -14.51 -20.91 13.76
C GLU A 186 -14.79 -19.50 13.22
N LEU A 187 -15.59 -18.70 13.94
CA LEU A 187 -15.81 -17.28 13.59
C LEU A 187 -14.50 -16.49 13.65
N LEU A 188 -13.67 -16.68 14.67
CA LEU A 188 -12.38 -16.00 14.77
C LEU A 188 -11.44 -16.40 13.62
N ARG A 189 -11.40 -17.67 13.23
CA ARG A 189 -10.66 -18.13 12.05
C ARG A 189 -11.18 -17.47 10.78
N TRP A 190 -12.50 -17.45 10.60
CA TRP A 190 -13.12 -16.79 9.46
C TRP A 190 -12.77 -15.30 9.38
N ILE A 191 -12.77 -14.59 10.52
CA ILE A 191 -12.36 -13.18 10.59
C ILE A 191 -10.90 -13.02 10.16
N GLN A 192 -9.99 -13.87 10.64
CA GLN A 192 -8.57 -13.84 10.28
C GLN A 192 -8.34 -14.08 8.78
N GLN A 193 -9.09 -15.00 8.18
CA GLN A 193 -9.01 -15.31 6.75
C GLN A 193 -9.67 -14.22 5.88
N SER A 194 -10.71 -13.57 6.39
CA SER A 194 -11.50 -12.55 5.66
C SER A 194 -10.96 -11.13 5.84
N SER A 195 -10.06 -10.90 6.82
CA SER A 195 -9.41 -9.61 7.02
C SER A 195 -8.13 -9.58 6.18
N PRO A 196 -7.97 -8.61 5.27
CA PRO A 196 -6.65 -8.35 4.68
C PRO A 196 -5.70 -8.09 5.84
N SER A 197 -4.54 -8.76 5.84
CA SER A 197 -3.48 -8.58 6.82
C SER A 197 -3.36 -7.10 7.15
N ARG A 198 -3.52 -6.74 8.42
CA ARG A 198 -3.21 -5.40 8.92
C ARG A 198 -1.72 -5.16 8.62
N THR A 199 -1.45 -4.58 7.47
CA THR A 199 -0.24 -3.80 7.32
C THR A 199 -0.38 -2.67 8.30
N THR A 200 0.36 -2.73 9.39
CA THR A 200 0.49 -1.66 10.38
C THR A 200 1.04 -0.43 9.66
N TYR A 201 0.14 0.42 9.17
CA TYR A 201 0.48 1.81 8.98
C TYR A 201 0.55 2.40 10.40
N PRO A 202 1.67 3.02 10.79
CA PRO A 202 1.67 3.77 12.03
C PRO A 202 0.60 4.86 11.90
N ALA A 203 -0.40 4.75 12.75
CA ALA A 203 -1.36 5.82 12.98
C ALA A 203 -0.61 6.88 13.79
N ASP A 204 -0.06 7.89 13.10
CA ASP A 204 0.35 9.12 13.77
C ASP A 204 0.05 10.31 12.88
N SER A 205 -0.70 11.21 13.47
CA SER A 205 -0.90 12.61 13.11
C SER A 205 -2.01 12.93 12.10
N ILE A 206 -3.26 12.84 12.57
CA ILE A 206 -4.26 13.86 12.25
C ILE A 206 -4.60 14.54 13.58
N ASP A 207 -3.84 15.56 13.94
CA ASP A 207 -4.27 16.62 14.83
C ASP A 207 -4.43 17.89 14.02
N VAL A 208 -5.68 18.39 13.99
CA VAL A 208 -6.24 19.74 13.78
C VAL A 208 -5.55 20.66 12.79
#